data_f53f8f61db5cbf10e7ac340ad64d181b
#
_entry.id   f53f8f61db5cbf10e7ac340ad64d181b
#
_cell.length_a   1.000
_cell.length_b   1.000
_cell.length_c   1.000
_cell.angle_alpha   90.00
_cell.angle_beta   90.00
_cell.angle_gamma   90.00
#
_symmetry.space_group_name_H-M   'P 1'
#
loop_
_entity.id
_entity.type
_entity.pdbx_description
1 polymer ?
#
loop_
_entity_poly.entity_id
_entity_poly.type
_entity_poly.pdbx_seq_one_letter_code
_entity_poly.pdbx_strand_id
1 'polypeptide(L)'
;MEFSQHDDDNNYSLSKFESMLKTNDVLFFDSSEFENIIQFYFENGRIALAKKAVKLGLEQHPSSIVLKLFQVEIYILEDKLPQAEKLLDALYELEPSNEEIYIQKASILSKRDQHDKAIDTLKIALKLSDTEEDEADLYALIGMEYLFMDQFENAKTYFIKCLELDFEDYSALYNIIYCFEFLDLHDEAIDFLNHYLDKNPYCEVAWHQLGKQYFSLKDNPKALAAFEFAIISDDSFVGAYLEKGKVLERMEKYEEAIENYNVTLALDEPTSFALLRIGNCYEKLNSDDLAVQYYFKTVHEDPLLDKGWIAITKFYNRRKDYHKALYYINKAINIDGDNVKYWKLYAQINQRLNFIEEAERGYKKALDLGNYELETWLARADVLIKLGEYEASALNLIQASEFYPETAEIEYRLAGIYFTLLENEKGQYHLKNGLLLNFEFDFILQELFPLISEHQMVRKIISNSKKTSK
;
A
#
# COMPACT_ATOMS: atom_id res chain seq x y z
N MET A 1 -41.71 -3.80 15.42
CA MET A 1 -42.56 -4.82 14.78
C MET A 1 -42.80 -4.53 13.29
N GLU A 2 -42.59 -3.33 12.80
CA GLU A 2 -42.72 -3.00 11.34
C GLU A 2 -41.45 -3.38 10.55
N PHE A 3 -40.26 -3.29 11.13
CA PHE A 3 -39.00 -3.68 10.46
C PHE A 3 -38.91 -5.16 10.04
N SER A 4 -39.57 -6.09 10.75
CA SER A 4 -39.52 -7.53 10.42
C SER A 4 -40.45 -7.94 9.27
N GLN A 5 -41.46 -7.13 8.91
CA GLN A 5 -42.35 -7.44 7.81
C GLN A 5 -41.75 -7.01 6.44
N HIS A 6 -41.01 -5.92 6.39
CA HIS A 6 -40.37 -5.44 5.15
C HIS A 6 -39.26 -6.38 4.69
N ASP A 7 -38.44 -6.89 5.62
CA ASP A 7 -37.37 -7.85 5.31
C ASP A 7 -37.91 -9.20 4.84
N ASP A 8 -39.05 -9.66 5.39
CA ASP A 8 -39.68 -10.91 4.96
C ASP A 8 -40.31 -10.79 3.55
N ASP A 9 -40.89 -9.64 3.19
CA ASP A 9 -41.46 -9.37 1.87
C ASP A 9 -40.38 -9.22 0.79
N ASN A 10 -39.25 -8.57 1.11
CA ASN A 10 -38.10 -8.42 0.21
C ASN A 10 -37.43 -9.77 -0.10
N ASN A 11 -37.24 -10.61 0.93
CA ASN A 11 -36.72 -11.97 0.77
C ASN A 11 -37.65 -12.87 -0.06
N TYR A 12 -38.97 -12.68 0.07
CA TYR A 12 -39.95 -13.42 -0.73
C TYR A 12 -39.88 -13.03 -2.20
N SER A 13 -39.86 -11.75 -2.53
CA SER A 13 -39.81 -11.24 -3.91
C SER A 13 -38.48 -11.65 -4.57
N LEU A 14 -37.36 -11.62 -3.87
CA LEU A 14 -36.05 -12.09 -4.35
C LEU A 14 -36.07 -13.59 -4.65
N SER A 15 -36.57 -14.42 -3.73
CA SER A 15 -36.68 -15.88 -3.90
C SER A 15 -37.61 -16.26 -5.07
N LYS A 16 -38.72 -15.55 -5.21
CA LYS A 16 -39.65 -15.68 -6.33
C LYS A 16 -38.99 -15.34 -7.67
N PHE A 17 -38.19 -14.26 -7.71
CA PHE A 17 -37.42 -13.84 -8.89
C PHE A 17 -36.34 -14.85 -9.27
N GLU A 18 -35.56 -15.33 -8.32
CA GLU A 18 -34.54 -16.37 -8.57
C GLU A 18 -35.18 -17.70 -9.05
N SER A 19 -36.35 -18.05 -8.52
CA SER A 19 -37.11 -19.21 -8.99
C SER A 19 -37.55 -19.03 -10.44
N MET A 20 -38.08 -17.85 -10.79
CA MET A 20 -38.48 -17.51 -12.17
C MET A 20 -37.30 -17.64 -13.14
N LEU A 21 -36.09 -17.18 -12.74
CA LEU A 21 -34.90 -17.31 -13.58
C LEU A 21 -34.48 -18.77 -13.81
N LYS A 22 -34.80 -19.70 -12.87
CA LYS A 22 -34.47 -21.13 -12.98
C LYS A 22 -35.50 -21.92 -13.80
N THR A 23 -36.76 -21.55 -13.70
CA THR A 23 -37.90 -22.30 -14.34
C THR A 23 -38.28 -21.78 -15.72
N ASN A 24 -37.78 -20.61 -16.13
CA ASN A 24 -38.24 -19.87 -17.32
C ASN A 24 -39.75 -19.50 -17.30
N ASP A 25 -40.40 -19.57 -16.15
CA ASP A 25 -41.79 -19.09 -16.01
C ASP A 25 -41.79 -17.56 -15.95
N VAL A 26 -42.76 -16.91 -16.58
CA VAL A 26 -42.89 -15.46 -16.50
C VAL A 26 -43.82 -15.13 -15.34
N LEU A 27 -43.24 -14.68 -14.23
CA LEU A 27 -44.01 -14.17 -13.09
C LEU A 27 -44.13 -12.65 -13.17
N PHE A 28 -45.24 -12.13 -12.70
CA PHE A 28 -45.45 -10.68 -12.58
C PHE A 28 -44.93 -10.19 -11.23
N PHE A 29 -44.27 -9.04 -11.24
CA PHE A 29 -43.81 -8.30 -10.09
C PHE A 29 -44.21 -6.83 -10.22
N ASP A 30 -44.48 -6.17 -9.12
CA ASP A 30 -44.71 -4.73 -9.11
C ASP A 30 -43.42 -3.95 -9.34
N SER A 31 -43.52 -2.66 -9.70
CA SER A 31 -42.36 -1.82 -9.95
C SER A 31 -41.46 -1.76 -8.71
N SER A 32 -42.04 -1.59 -7.52
CA SER A 32 -41.33 -1.56 -6.24
C SER A 32 -40.65 -2.88 -5.89
N GLU A 33 -41.25 -4.03 -6.26
CA GLU A 33 -40.58 -5.32 -6.09
C GLU A 33 -39.32 -5.42 -6.97
N PHE A 34 -39.36 -4.93 -8.22
CA PHE A 34 -38.18 -4.88 -9.08
C PHE A 34 -37.13 -3.93 -8.54
N GLU A 35 -37.49 -2.77 -8.02
CA GLU A 35 -36.60 -1.80 -7.40
C GLU A 35 -35.78 -2.47 -6.28
N ASN A 36 -36.45 -3.11 -5.32
CA ASN A 36 -35.83 -3.82 -4.22
C ASN A 36 -34.90 -4.96 -4.70
N ILE A 37 -35.34 -5.74 -5.71
CA ILE A 37 -34.54 -6.82 -6.29
C ILE A 37 -33.26 -6.27 -6.97
N ILE A 38 -33.38 -5.18 -7.71
CA ILE A 38 -32.28 -4.56 -8.44
C ILE A 38 -31.28 -3.99 -7.45
N GLN A 39 -31.76 -3.24 -6.45
CA GLN A 39 -30.93 -2.66 -5.41
C GLN A 39 -30.16 -3.74 -4.64
N PHE A 40 -30.84 -4.81 -4.21
CA PHE A 40 -30.18 -5.95 -3.57
C PHE A 40 -29.04 -6.53 -4.42
N TYR A 41 -29.22 -6.66 -5.74
CA TYR A 41 -28.17 -7.17 -6.60
C TYR A 41 -27.02 -6.18 -6.81
N PHE A 42 -27.27 -4.87 -6.81
CA PHE A 42 -26.23 -3.85 -6.84
C PHE A 42 -25.39 -3.88 -5.55
N GLU A 43 -26.02 -3.87 -4.40
CA GLU A 43 -25.35 -3.92 -3.09
C GLU A 43 -24.46 -5.17 -2.92
N ASN A 44 -24.90 -6.30 -3.49
CA ASN A 44 -24.14 -7.55 -3.46
C ASN A 44 -23.18 -7.72 -4.65
N GLY A 45 -22.95 -6.70 -5.46
CA GLY A 45 -22.03 -6.73 -6.61
C GLY A 45 -22.46 -7.67 -7.75
N ARG A 46 -23.73 -8.13 -7.76
CA ARG A 46 -24.26 -9.07 -8.75
C ARG A 46 -24.82 -8.35 -9.99
N ILE A 47 -24.01 -7.52 -10.62
CA ILE A 47 -24.43 -6.62 -11.73
C ILE A 47 -25.10 -7.35 -12.88
N ALA A 48 -24.68 -8.58 -13.22
CA ALA A 48 -25.31 -9.37 -14.27
C ALA A 48 -26.77 -9.77 -13.95
N LEU A 49 -27.10 -9.95 -12.68
CA LEU A 49 -28.47 -10.24 -12.22
C LEU A 49 -29.29 -8.96 -12.13
N ALA A 50 -28.72 -7.86 -11.63
CA ALA A 50 -29.34 -6.54 -11.64
C ALA A 50 -29.77 -6.16 -13.07
N LYS A 51 -28.90 -6.33 -14.05
CA LYS A 51 -29.19 -6.08 -15.47
C LYS A 51 -30.35 -6.93 -16.00
N LYS A 52 -30.46 -8.20 -15.61
CA LYS A 52 -31.61 -9.05 -16.00
C LYS A 52 -32.87 -8.56 -15.34
N ALA A 53 -32.82 -8.15 -14.06
CA ALA A 53 -33.97 -7.64 -13.34
C ALA A 53 -34.49 -6.33 -13.97
N VAL A 54 -33.57 -5.39 -14.27
CA VAL A 54 -33.92 -4.14 -14.97
C VAL A 54 -34.59 -4.42 -16.33
N LYS A 55 -34.03 -5.35 -17.13
CA LYS A 55 -34.62 -5.70 -18.43
C LYS A 55 -36.04 -6.24 -18.28
N LEU A 56 -36.22 -7.22 -17.38
CA LEU A 56 -37.56 -7.82 -17.16
C LEU A 56 -38.54 -6.83 -16.53
N GLY A 57 -38.03 -5.97 -15.62
CA GLY A 57 -38.83 -4.89 -15.03
C GLY A 57 -39.36 -3.92 -16.09
N LEU A 58 -38.50 -3.49 -17.01
CA LEU A 58 -38.90 -2.59 -18.11
C LEU A 58 -39.80 -3.26 -19.16
N GLU A 59 -39.75 -4.59 -19.33
CA GLU A 59 -40.69 -5.33 -20.15
C GLU A 59 -42.10 -5.32 -19.52
N GLN A 60 -42.22 -5.37 -18.19
CA GLN A 60 -43.47 -5.33 -17.45
C GLN A 60 -43.97 -3.89 -17.18
N HIS A 61 -43.06 -2.98 -16.90
CA HIS A 61 -43.29 -1.58 -16.53
C HIS A 61 -42.50 -0.59 -17.42
N PRO A 62 -42.81 -0.48 -18.71
CA PRO A 62 -42.03 0.32 -19.65
C PRO A 62 -42.07 1.83 -19.38
N SER A 63 -43.02 2.31 -18.58
CA SER A 63 -43.15 3.72 -18.20
C SER A 63 -42.45 4.06 -16.87
N SER A 64 -41.99 3.09 -16.08
CA SER A 64 -41.33 3.35 -14.79
C SER A 64 -40.04 4.17 -14.99
N ILE A 65 -39.99 5.33 -14.33
CA ILE A 65 -38.83 6.23 -14.36
C ILE A 65 -37.69 5.62 -13.55
N VAL A 66 -37.98 5.08 -12.38
CA VAL A 66 -36.99 4.47 -11.49
C VAL A 66 -36.25 3.30 -12.17
N LEU A 67 -37.00 2.40 -12.85
CA LEU A 67 -36.40 1.31 -13.60
C LEU A 67 -35.52 1.80 -14.77
N LYS A 68 -35.87 2.93 -15.39
CA LYS A 68 -35.05 3.56 -16.43
C LYS A 68 -33.80 4.22 -15.83
N LEU A 69 -33.86 4.75 -14.61
CA LEU A 69 -32.70 5.28 -13.91
C LEU A 69 -31.71 4.16 -13.57
N PHE A 70 -32.17 3.01 -13.09
CA PHE A 70 -31.33 1.83 -12.96
C PHE A 70 -30.72 1.36 -14.30
N GLN A 71 -31.45 1.51 -15.41
CA GLN A 71 -30.88 1.24 -16.73
C GLN A 71 -29.79 2.23 -17.11
N VAL A 72 -29.92 3.50 -16.74
CA VAL A 72 -28.86 4.52 -16.91
C VAL A 72 -27.64 4.12 -16.10
N GLU A 73 -27.81 3.75 -14.84
CA GLU A 73 -26.72 3.33 -13.98
C GLU A 73 -25.95 2.12 -14.58
N ILE A 74 -26.68 1.12 -15.08
CA ILE A 74 -26.06 0.00 -15.80
C ILE A 74 -25.25 0.47 -17.03
N TYR A 75 -25.78 1.43 -17.80
CA TYR A 75 -25.04 1.98 -18.93
C TYR A 75 -23.77 2.71 -18.49
N ILE A 76 -23.81 3.43 -17.37
CA ILE A 76 -22.65 4.09 -16.78
C ILE A 76 -21.61 3.06 -16.33
N LEU A 77 -22.03 1.98 -15.66
CA LEU A 77 -21.15 0.89 -15.23
C LEU A 77 -20.51 0.15 -16.42
N GLU A 78 -21.24 0.00 -17.52
CA GLU A 78 -20.76 -0.64 -18.76
C GLU A 78 -19.98 0.34 -19.67
N ASP A 79 -19.70 1.57 -19.22
CA ASP A 79 -19.03 2.64 -19.98
C ASP A 79 -19.75 3.03 -21.28
N LYS A 80 -21.07 2.85 -21.31
CA LYS A 80 -21.94 3.21 -22.44
C LYS A 80 -22.51 4.61 -22.27
N LEU A 81 -21.63 5.59 -22.02
CA LEU A 81 -22.01 6.94 -21.64
C LEU A 81 -22.96 7.65 -22.64
N PRO A 82 -22.81 7.52 -23.99
CA PRO A 82 -23.74 8.15 -24.92
C PRO A 82 -25.18 7.61 -24.83
N GLN A 83 -25.32 6.32 -24.43
CA GLN A 83 -26.65 5.69 -24.26
C GLN A 83 -27.28 6.15 -22.96
N ALA A 84 -26.47 6.25 -21.90
CA ALA A 84 -26.88 6.80 -20.62
C ALA A 84 -27.40 8.24 -20.77
N GLU A 85 -26.62 9.12 -21.40
CA GLU A 85 -27.00 10.53 -21.65
C GLU A 85 -28.32 10.64 -22.40
N LYS A 86 -28.45 9.91 -23.51
CA LYS A 86 -29.69 9.96 -24.31
C LYS A 86 -30.92 9.57 -23.51
N LEU A 87 -30.80 8.56 -22.62
CA LEU A 87 -31.88 8.15 -21.77
C LEU A 87 -32.15 9.17 -20.67
N LEU A 88 -31.12 9.73 -20.05
CA LEU A 88 -31.24 10.79 -19.05
C LEU A 88 -31.90 12.06 -19.61
N ASP A 89 -31.55 12.48 -20.83
CA ASP A 89 -32.17 13.65 -21.46
C ASP A 89 -33.68 13.41 -21.65
N ALA A 90 -34.07 12.19 -22.03
CA ALA A 90 -35.47 11.86 -22.16
C ALA A 90 -36.24 11.80 -20.82
N LEU A 91 -35.53 11.39 -19.75
CA LEU A 91 -36.10 11.38 -18.37
C LEU A 91 -36.19 12.81 -17.81
N TYR A 92 -35.25 13.66 -18.11
CA TYR A 92 -35.23 15.05 -17.69
C TYR A 92 -36.44 15.84 -18.25
N GLU A 93 -36.81 15.57 -19.51
CA GLU A 93 -38.02 16.19 -20.11
C GLU A 93 -39.32 15.78 -19.40
N LEU A 94 -39.33 14.61 -18.75
CA LEU A 94 -40.51 14.09 -18.04
C LEU A 94 -40.57 14.58 -16.59
N GLU A 95 -39.43 14.55 -15.89
CA GLU A 95 -39.30 14.91 -14.46
C GLU A 95 -38.04 15.78 -14.20
N PRO A 96 -38.08 17.07 -14.56
CA PRO A 96 -36.92 17.94 -14.42
C PRO A 96 -36.51 18.25 -12.96
N SER A 97 -37.38 17.95 -11.99
CA SER A 97 -37.09 18.10 -10.54
C SER A 97 -36.72 16.81 -9.84
N ASN A 98 -36.53 15.73 -10.57
CA ASN A 98 -36.04 14.47 -9.98
C ASN A 98 -34.54 14.55 -9.75
N GLU A 99 -34.10 14.50 -8.49
CA GLU A 99 -32.70 14.66 -8.09
C GLU A 99 -31.79 13.56 -8.65
N GLU A 100 -32.31 12.31 -8.73
CA GLU A 100 -31.54 11.16 -9.21
C GLU A 100 -31.06 11.37 -10.66
N ILE A 101 -31.79 12.12 -11.49
CA ILE A 101 -31.36 12.48 -12.84
C ILE A 101 -30.07 13.30 -12.80
N TYR A 102 -29.91 14.19 -11.82
CA TYR A 102 -28.71 15.01 -11.66
C TYR A 102 -27.56 14.21 -11.08
N ILE A 103 -27.85 13.28 -10.16
CA ILE A 103 -26.83 12.34 -9.60
C ILE A 103 -26.24 11.51 -10.73
N GLN A 104 -27.08 10.88 -11.56
CA GLN A 104 -26.61 10.09 -12.70
C GLN A 104 -25.87 10.93 -13.75
N LYS A 105 -26.29 12.17 -13.97
CA LYS A 105 -25.58 13.11 -14.85
C LYS A 105 -24.22 13.51 -14.30
N ALA A 106 -24.12 13.71 -13.00
CA ALA A 106 -22.82 13.99 -12.33
C ALA A 106 -21.90 12.78 -12.44
N SER A 107 -22.42 11.56 -12.28
CA SER A 107 -21.64 10.33 -12.45
C SER A 107 -21.05 10.19 -13.86
N ILE A 108 -21.79 10.60 -14.90
CA ILE A 108 -21.27 10.63 -16.27
C ILE A 108 -20.17 11.68 -16.42
N LEU A 109 -20.35 12.87 -15.82
CA LEU A 109 -19.35 13.95 -15.85
C LEU A 109 -18.08 13.55 -15.11
N SER A 110 -18.18 12.91 -13.96
CA SER A 110 -17.09 12.34 -13.19
C SER A 110 -16.28 11.33 -14.01
N LYS A 111 -16.93 10.39 -14.67
CA LYS A 111 -16.27 9.42 -15.57
C LYS A 111 -15.55 10.05 -16.77
N ARG A 112 -15.84 11.30 -17.07
CA ARG A 112 -15.18 12.08 -18.12
C ARG A 112 -14.13 13.03 -17.55
N ASP A 113 -13.73 12.85 -16.30
CA ASP A 113 -12.80 13.72 -15.58
C ASP A 113 -13.24 15.21 -15.53
N GLN A 114 -14.58 15.46 -15.60
CA GLN A 114 -15.17 16.80 -15.52
C GLN A 114 -15.73 17.08 -14.12
N HIS A 115 -14.88 16.90 -13.11
CA HIS A 115 -15.25 16.94 -11.68
C HIS A 115 -15.90 18.27 -11.26
N ASP A 116 -15.40 19.43 -11.73
CA ASP A 116 -16.03 20.73 -11.44
C ASP A 116 -17.50 20.78 -11.87
N LYS A 117 -17.80 20.25 -13.06
CA LYS A 117 -19.17 20.22 -13.56
C LYS A 117 -20.02 19.17 -12.83
N ALA A 118 -19.42 18.06 -12.43
CA ALA A 118 -20.09 17.05 -11.60
C ALA A 118 -20.54 17.68 -10.27
N ILE A 119 -19.63 18.41 -9.59
CA ILE A 119 -19.94 19.15 -8.37
C ILE A 119 -21.06 20.17 -8.57
N ASP A 120 -21.01 20.97 -9.64
CA ASP A 120 -22.07 21.94 -9.93
C ASP A 120 -23.42 21.25 -10.16
N THR A 121 -23.40 20.08 -10.80
CA THR A 121 -24.60 19.26 -11.03
C THR A 121 -25.15 18.65 -9.75
N LEU A 122 -24.28 18.11 -8.88
CA LEU A 122 -24.65 17.59 -7.55
C LEU A 122 -25.22 18.70 -6.64
N LYS A 123 -24.71 19.93 -6.74
CA LYS A 123 -25.27 21.07 -6.02
C LYS A 123 -26.69 21.46 -6.52
N ILE A 124 -27.07 21.08 -7.72
CA ILE A 124 -28.46 21.21 -8.18
C ILE A 124 -29.31 20.12 -7.55
N ALA A 125 -28.84 18.86 -7.54
CA ALA A 125 -29.52 17.77 -6.85
C ALA A 125 -29.77 18.11 -5.38
N LEU A 126 -28.76 18.62 -4.67
CA LEU A 126 -28.84 19.04 -3.27
C LEU A 126 -29.93 20.11 -2.99
N LYS A 127 -30.34 20.90 -3.97
CA LYS A 127 -31.44 21.85 -3.84
C LYS A 127 -32.80 21.22 -4.08
N LEU A 128 -32.85 20.04 -4.65
CA LEU A 128 -34.04 19.28 -4.97
C LEU A 128 -34.30 18.16 -3.95
N SER A 129 -33.28 17.85 -3.15
CA SER A 129 -33.37 16.86 -2.09
C SER A 129 -34.38 17.27 -1.04
N ASP A 130 -35.20 16.31 -0.61
CA ASP A 130 -36.28 16.51 0.34
C ASP A 130 -36.00 15.89 1.73
N THR A 131 -34.96 15.06 1.87
CA THR A 131 -34.61 14.36 3.12
C THR A 131 -33.17 14.62 3.56
N GLU A 132 -32.92 14.51 4.88
CA GLU A 132 -31.56 14.64 5.44
C GLU A 132 -30.66 13.47 4.99
N GLU A 133 -31.24 12.29 4.71
CA GLU A 133 -30.52 11.12 4.21
C GLU A 133 -30.00 11.37 2.78
N ASP A 134 -30.86 11.87 1.88
CA ASP A 134 -30.46 12.23 0.51
C ASP A 134 -29.41 13.36 0.52
N GLU A 135 -29.56 14.35 1.42
CA GLU A 135 -28.56 15.41 1.58
C GLU A 135 -27.21 14.86 2.03
N ALA A 136 -27.18 13.90 2.95
CA ALA A 136 -25.94 13.27 3.43
C ALA A 136 -25.22 12.56 2.28
N ASP A 137 -25.93 11.76 1.50
CA ASP A 137 -25.39 11.07 0.32
C ASP A 137 -24.82 12.06 -0.72
N LEU A 138 -25.55 13.13 -0.98
CA LEU A 138 -25.10 14.17 -1.90
C LEU A 138 -23.84 14.90 -1.39
N TYR A 139 -23.72 15.16 -0.08
CA TYR A 139 -22.50 15.71 0.49
C TYR A 139 -21.33 14.73 0.37
N ALA A 140 -21.56 13.44 0.57
CA ALA A 140 -20.55 12.41 0.36
C ALA A 140 -20.07 12.39 -1.10
N LEU A 141 -20.99 12.41 -2.07
CA LEU A 141 -20.65 12.44 -3.50
C LEU A 141 -19.85 13.69 -3.88
N ILE A 142 -20.25 14.88 -3.38
CA ILE A 142 -19.49 16.12 -3.62
C ILE A 142 -18.10 16.03 -3.00
N GLY A 143 -18.00 15.46 -1.80
CA GLY A 143 -16.72 15.22 -1.12
C GLY A 143 -15.79 14.32 -1.94
N MET A 144 -16.33 13.25 -2.54
CA MET A 144 -15.58 12.36 -3.42
C MET A 144 -15.07 13.07 -4.68
N GLU A 145 -15.89 13.92 -5.32
CA GLU A 145 -15.44 14.68 -6.48
C GLU A 145 -14.27 15.63 -6.14
N TYR A 146 -14.30 16.25 -4.95
CA TYR A 146 -13.18 17.06 -4.49
C TYR A 146 -11.93 16.22 -4.19
N LEU A 147 -12.08 14.96 -3.70
CA LEU A 147 -10.94 14.04 -3.54
C LEU A 147 -10.30 13.69 -4.89
N PHE A 148 -11.10 13.43 -5.93
CA PHE A 148 -10.56 13.17 -7.28
C PHE A 148 -9.78 14.36 -7.87
N MET A 149 -10.04 15.56 -7.36
CA MET A 149 -9.32 16.79 -7.74
C MET A 149 -8.14 17.11 -6.80
N ASP A 150 -7.80 16.24 -5.85
CA ASP A 150 -6.81 16.47 -4.79
C ASP A 150 -7.10 17.71 -3.92
N GLN A 151 -8.38 18.15 -3.85
CA GLN A 151 -8.81 19.28 -3.05
C GLN A 151 -9.26 18.86 -1.65
N PHE A 152 -8.32 18.38 -0.85
CA PHE A 152 -8.57 17.73 0.44
C PHE A 152 -9.30 18.63 1.47
N GLU A 153 -9.04 19.94 1.50
CA GLU A 153 -9.75 20.87 2.39
C GLU A 153 -11.24 20.97 2.04
N ASN A 154 -11.57 21.04 0.74
CA ASN A 154 -12.94 21.07 0.29
C ASN A 154 -13.62 19.71 0.54
N ALA A 155 -12.96 18.61 0.20
CA ALA A 155 -13.44 17.26 0.45
C ALA A 155 -13.80 17.05 1.93
N LYS A 156 -12.86 17.36 2.83
CA LYS A 156 -13.06 17.32 4.29
C LYS A 156 -14.32 18.09 4.72
N THR A 157 -14.50 19.30 4.19
CA THR A 157 -15.65 20.14 4.56
C THR A 157 -16.99 19.49 4.18
N TYR A 158 -17.05 18.82 3.04
CA TYR A 158 -18.29 18.16 2.60
C TYR A 158 -18.52 16.83 3.35
N PHE A 159 -17.49 16.05 3.61
CA PHE A 159 -17.64 14.84 4.44
C PHE A 159 -18.03 15.17 5.90
N ILE A 160 -17.57 16.29 6.46
CA ILE A 160 -18.04 16.74 7.78
C ILE A 160 -19.54 17.03 7.75
N LYS A 161 -20.05 17.68 6.69
CA LYS A 161 -21.50 17.91 6.55
C LYS A 161 -22.28 16.61 6.41
N CYS A 162 -21.77 15.64 5.67
CA CYS A 162 -22.34 14.30 5.57
C CYS A 162 -22.44 13.68 6.97
N LEU A 163 -21.33 13.65 7.72
CA LEU A 163 -21.26 13.06 9.06
C LEU A 163 -22.10 13.83 10.11
N GLU A 164 -22.41 15.11 9.90
CA GLU A 164 -23.31 15.88 10.76
C GLU A 164 -24.78 15.46 10.60
N LEU A 165 -25.16 14.95 9.44
CA LEU A 165 -26.49 14.42 9.16
C LEU A 165 -26.60 12.94 9.50
N ASP A 166 -25.59 12.16 9.15
CA ASP A 166 -25.48 10.73 9.48
C ASP A 166 -24.22 10.46 10.31
N PHE A 167 -24.40 10.36 11.64
CA PHE A 167 -23.30 10.08 12.58
C PHE A 167 -22.72 8.66 12.44
N GLU A 168 -23.42 7.75 11.80
CA GLU A 168 -23.00 6.35 11.63
C GLU A 168 -22.33 6.11 10.26
N ASP A 169 -22.20 7.16 9.43
CA ASP A 169 -21.44 7.04 8.18
C ASP A 169 -19.92 6.93 8.44
N TYR A 170 -19.48 5.70 8.67
CA TYR A 170 -18.05 5.40 8.85
C TYR A 170 -17.23 5.69 7.59
N SER A 171 -17.82 5.67 6.39
CA SER A 171 -17.12 6.02 5.15
C SER A 171 -16.76 7.50 5.13
N ALA A 172 -17.71 8.37 5.51
CA ALA A 172 -17.44 9.79 5.67
C ALA A 172 -16.38 10.04 6.74
N LEU A 173 -16.45 9.36 7.90
CA LEU A 173 -15.45 9.46 8.95
C LEU A 173 -14.05 9.07 8.45
N TYR A 174 -13.91 7.95 7.74
CA TYR A 174 -12.64 7.54 7.15
C TYR A 174 -12.10 8.58 6.16
N ASN A 175 -12.95 9.11 5.29
CA ASN A 175 -12.56 10.12 4.31
C ASN A 175 -12.14 11.44 4.96
N ILE A 176 -12.76 11.86 6.06
CA ILE A 176 -12.34 13.03 6.84
C ILE A 176 -10.93 12.81 7.38
N ILE A 177 -10.67 11.66 8.00
CA ILE A 177 -9.35 11.35 8.56
C ILE A 177 -8.31 11.24 7.45
N TYR A 178 -8.64 10.61 6.31
CA TYR A 178 -7.77 10.58 5.14
C TYR A 178 -7.38 11.99 4.67
N CYS A 179 -8.33 12.93 4.63
CA CYS A 179 -8.04 14.32 4.28
C CYS A 179 -7.08 14.98 5.30
N PHE A 180 -7.30 14.77 6.59
CA PHE A 180 -6.40 15.28 7.63
C PHE A 180 -4.99 14.69 7.51
N GLU A 181 -4.87 13.38 7.29
CA GLU A 181 -3.58 12.69 7.12
C GLU A 181 -2.82 13.21 5.89
N PHE A 182 -3.51 13.42 4.77
CA PHE A 182 -2.88 13.93 3.55
C PHE A 182 -2.39 15.38 3.71
N LEU A 183 -3.10 16.18 4.50
CA LEU A 183 -2.73 17.56 4.82
C LEU A 183 -1.70 17.67 5.96
N ASP A 184 -1.28 16.54 6.56
CA ASP A 184 -0.38 16.49 7.74
C ASP A 184 -0.95 17.23 8.98
N LEU A 185 -2.27 17.24 9.13
CA LEU A 185 -3.01 17.94 10.19
C LEU A 185 -3.41 17.01 11.33
N HIS A 186 -2.44 16.30 11.91
CA HIS A 186 -2.67 15.28 12.94
C HIS A 186 -3.34 15.82 14.21
N ASP A 187 -2.96 17.02 14.66
CA ASP A 187 -3.55 17.63 15.87
C ASP A 187 -5.03 18.00 15.64
N GLU A 188 -5.37 18.54 14.47
CA GLU A 188 -6.75 18.86 14.12
C GLU A 188 -7.61 17.58 13.97
N ALA A 189 -7.03 16.51 13.44
CA ALA A 189 -7.69 15.20 13.38
C ALA A 189 -8.01 14.66 14.78
N ILE A 190 -7.09 14.83 15.74
CA ILE A 190 -7.28 14.43 17.14
C ILE A 190 -8.42 15.26 17.77
N ASP A 191 -8.42 16.57 17.57
CA ASP A 191 -9.47 17.45 18.11
C ASP A 191 -10.84 17.08 17.52
N PHE A 192 -10.91 16.84 16.21
CA PHE A 192 -12.12 16.40 15.54
C PHE A 192 -12.62 15.05 16.09
N LEU A 193 -11.75 14.05 16.20
CA LEU A 193 -12.10 12.73 16.71
C LEU A 193 -12.55 12.77 18.17
N ASN A 194 -11.92 13.57 19.02
CA ASN A 194 -12.35 13.75 20.39
C ASN A 194 -13.76 14.37 20.46
N HIS A 195 -14.03 15.41 19.65
CA HIS A 195 -15.37 16.01 19.59
C HIS A 195 -16.44 15.04 19.07
N TYR A 196 -16.09 14.20 18.10
CA TYR A 196 -16.97 13.13 17.60
C TYR A 196 -17.25 12.09 18.69
N LEU A 197 -16.22 11.66 19.42
CA LEU A 197 -16.32 10.69 20.51
C LEU A 197 -17.08 11.21 21.74
N ASP A 198 -17.08 12.53 21.97
CA ASP A 198 -17.93 13.14 23.01
C ASP A 198 -19.43 12.89 22.74
N LYS A 199 -19.82 12.77 21.47
CA LYS A 199 -21.20 12.50 21.05
C LYS A 199 -21.45 10.99 20.85
N ASN A 200 -20.46 10.26 20.39
CA ASN A 200 -20.54 8.84 20.09
C ASN A 200 -19.40 8.05 20.78
N PRO A 201 -19.45 7.86 22.11
CA PRO A 201 -18.34 7.33 22.89
C PRO A 201 -18.06 5.84 22.66
N TYR A 202 -18.94 5.12 21.99
CA TYR A 202 -18.78 3.68 21.69
C TYR A 202 -18.45 3.39 20.24
N CYS A 203 -18.05 4.40 19.45
CA CYS A 203 -17.61 4.21 18.09
C CYS A 203 -16.19 3.64 18.05
N GLU A 204 -16.07 2.33 17.83
CA GLU A 204 -14.79 1.61 17.73
C GLU A 204 -13.91 2.16 16.61
N VAL A 205 -14.51 2.56 15.48
CA VAL A 205 -13.79 3.15 14.35
C VAL A 205 -13.14 4.47 14.74
N ALA A 206 -13.87 5.36 15.43
CA ALA A 206 -13.31 6.65 15.84
C ALA A 206 -12.18 6.49 16.86
N TRP A 207 -12.33 5.59 17.85
CA TRP A 207 -11.25 5.25 18.79
C TRP A 207 -10.02 4.66 18.07
N HIS A 208 -10.25 3.79 17.11
CA HIS A 208 -9.17 3.22 16.31
C HIS A 208 -8.42 4.30 15.51
N GLN A 209 -9.14 5.21 14.83
CA GLN A 209 -8.52 6.32 14.10
C GLN A 209 -7.77 7.27 15.03
N LEU A 210 -8.33 7.58 16.21
CA LEU A 210 -7.65 8.39 17.23
C LEU A 210 -6.33 7.73 17.69
N GLY A 211 -6.34 6.43 17.90
CA GLY A 211 -5.15 5.65 18.22
C GLY A 211 -4.08 5.74 17.11
N LYS A 212 -4.47 5.68 15.84
CA LYS A 212 -3.57 5.87 14.70
C LYS A 212 -2.92 7.26 14.67
N GLN A 213 -3.69 8.32 14.94
CA GLN A 213 -3.15 9.68 15.00
C GLN A 213 -2.11 9.82 16.13
N TYR A 214 -2.40 9.35 17.35
CA TYR A 214 -1.42 9.33 18.43
C TYR A 214 -0.20 8.47 18.11
N PHE A 215 -0.40 7.34 17.41
CA PHE A 215 0.71 6.51 16.98
C PHE A 215 1.62 7.23 15.98
N SER A 216 1.07 7.98 15.04
CA SER A 216 1.85 8.79 14.07
C SER A 216 2.67 9.88 14.77
N LEU A 217 2.09 10.53 15.78
CA LEU A 217 2.77 11.51 16.63
C LEU A 217 3.73 10.89 17.66
N LYS A 218 3.87 9.57 17.68
CA LYS A 218 4.71 8.81 18.62
C LYS A 218 4.28 8.90 20.09
N ASP A 219 3.04 9.32 20.36
CA ASP A 219 2.44 9.28 21.70
C ASP A 219 1.90 7.87 21.96
N ASN A 220 2.82 6.93 22.26
CA ASN A 220 2.48 5.54 22.47
C ASN A 220 1.49 5.30 23.62
N PRO A 221 1.57 5.98 24.77
CA PRO A 221 0.61 5.79 25.86
C PRO A 221 -0.83 6.12 25.43
N LYS A 222 -1.04 7.26 24.74
CA LYS A 222 -2.37 7.64 24.29
C LYS A 222 -2.86 6.75 23.14
N ALA A 223 -1.98 6.35 22.21
CA ALA A 223 -2.32 5.41 21.17
C ALA A 223 -2.80 4.08 21.75
N LEU A 224 -2.09 3.55 22.78
CA LEU A 224 -2.46 2.31 23.45
C LEU A 224 -3.84 2.42 24.09
N ALA A 225 -4.11 3.51 24.85
CA ALA A 225 -5.39 3.75 25.49
C ALA A 225 -6.54 3.83 24.45
N ALA A 226 -6.33 4.54 23.36
CA ALA A 226 -7.36 4.68 22.32
C ALA A 226 -7.68 3.32 21.65
N PHE A 227 -6.67 2.50 21.34
CA PHE A 227 -6.92 1.14 20.83
C PHE A 227 -7.59 0.23 21.86
N GLU A 228 -7.32 0.40 23.14
CA GLU A 228 -8.02 -0.32 24.21
C GLU A 228 -9.50 0.09 24.26
N PHE A 229 -9.83 1.37 24.12
CA PHE A 229 -11.22 1.81 24.02
C PHE A 229 -11.92 1.30 22.77
N ALA A 230 -11.23 1.23 21.61
CA ALA A 230 -11.78 0.60 20.41
C ALA A 230 -12.15 -0.87 20.67
N ILE A 231 -11.29 -1.63 21.33
CA ILE A 231 -11.52 -3.04 21.70
C ILE A 231 -12.67 -3.17 22.72
N ILE A 232 -12.79 -2.24 23.66
CA ILE A 232 -13.89 -2.23 24.65
C ILE A 232 -15.23 -1.93 23.94
N SER A 233 -15.23 -1.11 22.91
CA SER A 233 -16.42 -0.77 22.12
C SER A 233 -16.87 -1.93 21.24
N ASP A 234 -15.91 -2.63 20.62
CA ASP A 234 -16.13 -3.86 19.84
C ASP A 234 -14.94 -4.83 20.07
N ASP A 235 -15.19 -5.89 20.81
CA ASP A 235 -14.19 -6.91 21.14
C ASP A 235 -13.82 -7.82 19.96
N SER A 236 -14.58 -7.76 18.86
CA SER A 236 -14.30 -8.45 17.59
C SER A 236 -13.53 -7.59 16.59
N PHE A 237 -13.27 -6.32 16.88
CA PHE A 237 -12.61 -5.38 15.97
C PHE A 237 -11.10 -5.68 15.81
N VAL A 238 -10.78 -6.62 14.93
CA VAL A 238 -9.41 -7.11 14.66
C VAL A 238 -8.42 -5.98 14.38
N GLY A 239 -8.85 -4.91 13.69
CA GLY A 239 -8.03 -3.74 13.36
C GLY A 239 -7.38 -3.10 14.59
N ALA A 240 -8.13 -2.96 15.69
CA ALA A 240 -7.63 -2.37 16.92
C ALA A 240 -6.56 -3.24 17.61
N TYR A 241 -6.76 -4.56 17.62
CA TYR A 241 -5.74 -5.49 18.14
C TYR A 241 -4.44 -5.44 17.33
N LEU A 242 -4.53 -5.37 16.01
CA LEU A 242 -3.34 -5.30 15.15
C LEU A 242 -2.54 -4.01 15.38
N GLU A 243 -3.22 -2.88 15.48
CA GLU A 243 -2.56 -1.61 15.74
C GLU A 243 -2.02 -1.52 17.19
N LYS A 244 -2.78 -2.01 18.19
CA LYS A 244 -2.31 -2.15 19.57
C LYS A 244 -1.02 -2.96 19.63
N GLY A 245 -0.97 -4.09 18.92
CA GLY A 245 0.23 -4.91 18.83
C GLY A 245 1.44 -4.14 18.28
N LYS A 246 1.25 -3.32 17.24
CA LYS A 246 2.33 -2.46 16.70
C LYS A 246 2.83 -1.43 17.73
N VAL A 247 1.92 -0.86 18.52
CA VAL A 247 2.30 0.07 19.61
C VAL A 247 3.16 -0.66 20.65
N LEU A 248 2.71 -1.83 21.09
CA LEU A 248 3.45 -2.66 22.06
C LEU A 248 4.85 -3.04 21.55
N GLU A 249 4.97 -3.42 20.27
CA GLU A 249 6.29 -3.66 19.66
C GLU A 249 7.19 -2.42 19.68
N ARG A 250 6.63 -1.24 19.36
CA ARG A 250 7.39 0.03 19.40
C ARG A 250 7.81 0.40 20.82
N MET A 251 7.05 -0.04 21.83
CA MET A 251 7.39 0.09 23.25
C MET A 251 8.33 -1.04 23.74
N GLU A 252 8.78 -1.94 22.85
CA GLU A 252 9.59 -3.11 23.15
C GLU A 252 8.93 -4.12 24.11
N LYS A 253 7.60 -4.08 24.24
CA LYS A 253 6.80 -5.00 25.06
C LYS A 253 6.37 -6.21 24.23
N TYR A 254 7.37 -7.00 23.82
CA TYR A 254 7.18 -8.07 22.84
C TYR A 254 6.28 -9.20 23.32
N GLU A 255 6.34 -9.57 24.61
CA GLU A 255 5.47 -10.59 25.18
C GLU A 255 4.01 -10.15 25.16
N GLU A 256 3.70 -8.92 25.59
CA GLU A 256 2.35 -8.34 25.55
C GLU A 256 1.86 -8.23 24.09
N ALA A 257 2.74 -7.91 23.15
CA ALA A 257 2.41 -7.86 21.71
C ALA A 257 2.02 -9.25 21.19
N ILE A 258 2.76 -10.31 21.55
CA ILE A 258 2.47 -11.69 21.15
C ILE A 258 1.10 -12.12 21.70
N GLU A 259 0.82 -11.85 22.98
CA GLU A 259 -0.47 -12.18 23.60
C GLU A 259 -1.61 -11.48 22.83
N ASN A 260 -1.44 -10.20 22.54
CA ASN A 260 -2.41 -9.39 21.81
C ASN A 260 -2.62 -9.91 20.36
N TYR A 261 -1.56 -10.24 19.63
CA TYR A 261 -1.70 -10.83 18.29
C TYR A 261 -2.32 -12.23 18.30
N ASN A 262 -2.10 -13.01 19.36
CA ASN A 262 -2.75 -14.32 19.49
C ASN A 262 -4.28 -14.19 19.65
N VAL A 263 -4.79 -13.08 20.19
CA VAL A 263 -6.24 -12.82 20.21
C VAL A 263 -6.78 -12.73 18.79
N THR A 264 -6.08 -12.03 17.88
CA THR A 264 -6.53 -11.90 16.47
C THR A 264 -6.60 -13.25 15.76
N LEU A 265 -5.72 -14.19 16.11
CA LEU A 265 -5.74 -15.55 15.54
C LEU A 265 -6.92 -16.40 16.01
N ALA A 266 -7.59 -15.98 17.10
CA ALA A 266 -8.74 -16.69 17.68
C ALA A 266 -10.09 -16.07 17.22
N LEU A 267 -10.08 -14.80 16.82
CA LEU A 267 -11.30 -14.02 16.47
C LEU A 267 -11.86 -14.31 15.08
N ASP A 268 -11.19 -14.99 14.25
CA ASP A 268 -11.51 -15.37 12.89
C ASP A 268 -10.40 -14.92 11.89
N GLU A 269 -9.98 -15.89 11.06
CA GLU A 269 -8.90 -15.77 10.08
C GLU A 269 -7.52 -15.50 10.69
N PRO A 270 -6.68 -16.51 10.81
CA PRO A 270 -5.27 -16.32 11.11
C PRO A 270 -4.66 -15.47 9.98
N THR A 271 -4.58 -14.18 10.19
CA THR A 271 -3.95 -13.32 9.21
C THR A 271 -2.46 -13.65 9.17
N SER A 272 -1.96 -13.97 7.99
CA SER A 272 -0.51 -14.13 7.73
C SER A 272 0.29 -12.96 8.30
N PHE A 273 -0.33 -11.78 8.35
CA PHE A 273 0.24 -10.58 8.96
C PHE A 273 0.47 -10.76 10.48
N ALA A 274 -0.52 -11.23 11.25
CA ALA A 274 -0.37 -11.44 12.70
C ALA A 274 0.70 -12.52 12.99
N LEU A 275 0.70 -13.61 12.22
CA LEU A 275 1.72 -14.65 12.33
C LEU A 275 3.13 -14.11 12.08
N LEU A 276 3.31 -13.26 11.06
CA LEU A 276 4.58 -12.60 10.77
C LEU A 276 5.04 -11.71 11.93
N ARG A 277 4.11 -10.92 12.51
CA ARG A 277 4.41 -10.04 13.63
C ARG A 277 4.81 -10.81 14.88
N ILE A 278 4.11 -11.89 15.20
CA ILE A 278 4.48 -12.80 16.31
C ILE A 278 5.89 -13.36 16.09
N GLY A 279 6.20 -13.81 14.87
CA GLY A 279 7.54 -14.27 14.51
C GLY A 279 8.61 -13.20 14.74
N ASN A 280 8.33 -11.95 14.35
CA ASN A 280 9.23 -10.82 14.58
C ASN A 280 9.43 -10.54 16.08
N CYS A 281 8.37 -10.61 16.89
CA CYS A 281 8.45 -10.45 18.34
C CYS A 281 9.35 -11.54 18.97
N TYR A 282 9.16 -12.82 18.59
CA TYR A 282 10.04 -13.90 19.06
C TYR A 282 11.50 -13.71 18.63
N GLU A 283 11.75 -13.17 17.42
CA GLU A 283 13.09 -12.82 16.99
C GLU A 283 13.73 -11.75 17.89
N LYS A 284 12.96 -10.74 18.30
CA LYS A 284 13.41 -9.69 19.22
C LYS A 284 13.67 -10.22 20.63
N LEU A 285 12.91 -11.22 21.05
CA LEU A 285 13.11 -11.96 22.31
C LEU A 285 14.25 -12.99 22.25
N ASN A 286 15.00 -13.06 21.12
CA ASN A 286 16.04 -14.05 20.86
C ASN A 286 15.54 -15.52 20.92
N SER A 287 14.25 -15.74 20.71
CA SER A 287 13.62 -17.05 20.65
C SER A 287 13.57 -17.55 19.21
N ASP A 288 14.74 -17.75 18.62
CA ASP A 288 14.96 -18.04 17.21
C ASP A 288 14.13 -19.22 16.67
N ASP A 289 13.97 -20.30 17.47
CA ASP A 289 13.26 -21.50 17.04
C ASP A 289 11.73 -21.26 16.97
N LEU A 290 11.19 -20.41 17.83
CA LEU A 290 9.80 -19.99 17.77
C LEU A 290 9.61 -18.98 16.60
N ALA A 291 10.51 -18.04 16.44
CA ALA A 291 10.46 -17.07 15.35
C ALA A 291 10.33 -17.77 13.99
N VAL A 292 11.23 -18.73 13.71
CA VAL A 292 11.22 -19.44 12.42
C VAL A 292 9.97 -20.29 12.23
N GLN A 293 9.42 -20.90 13.31
CA GLN A 293 8.16 -21.63 13.22
C GLN A 293 7.00 -20.73 12.80
N TYR A 294 6.91 -19.52 13.37
CA TYR A 294 5.86 -18.57 12.99
C TYR A 294 6.06 -18.01 11.59
N TYR A 295 7.30 -17.79 11.14
CA TYR A 295 7.58 -17.42 9.75
C TYR A 295 7.14 -18.51 8.75
N PHE A 296 7.33 -19.79 9.08
CA PHE A 296 6.82 -20.87 8.25
C PHE A 296 5.29 -20.96 8.27
N LYS A 297 4.63 -20.71 9.42
CA LYS A 297 3.17 -20.60 9.47
C LYS A 297 2.68 -19.44 8.57
N THR A 298 3.35 -18.28 8.60
CA THR A 298 3.04 -17.13 7.75
C THR A 298 3.00 -17.50 6.27
N VAL A 299 4.05 -18.15 5.76
CA VAL A 299 4.13 -18.51 4.33
C VAL A 299 3.31 -19.74 3.96
N HIS A 300 2.85 -20.52 4.95
CA HIS A 300 1.87 -21.57 4.75
C HIS A 300 0.47 -20.98 4.57
N GLU A 301 0.12 -19.98 5.39
CA GLU A 301 -1.15 -19.28 5.33
C GLU A 301 -1.27 -18.42 4.07
N ASP A 302 -0.24 -17.63 3.79
CA ASP A 302 -0.17 -16.83 2.57
C ASP A 302 1.19 -17.02 1.88
N PRO A 303 1.25 -17.94 0.89
CA PRO A 303 2.47 -18.16 0.10
C PRO A 303 2.89 -16.96 -0.76
N LEU A 304 1.98 -15.99 -0.99
CA LEU A 304 2.26 -14.78 -1.79
C LEU A 304 2.73 -13.60 -0.93
N LEU A 305 2.75 -13.74 0.39
CA LEU A 305 3.32 -12.73 1.27
C LEU A 305 4.86 -12.80 1.23
N ASP A 306 5.46 -12.00 0.38
CA ASP A 306 6.91 -11.88 0.17
C ASP A 306 7.68 -11.62 1.47
N LYS A 307 7.12 -10.82 2.38
CA LYS A 307 7.70 -10.47 3.69
C LYS A 307 7.95 -11.69 4.57
N GLY A 308 7.10 -12.73 4.48
CA GLY A 308 7.30 -14.00 5.17
C GLY A 308 8.56 -14.72 4.69
N TRP A 309 8.75 -14.82 3.38
CA TRP A 309 9.94 -15.43 2.78
C TRP A 309 11.21 -14.64 3.10
N ILE A 310 11.13 -13.32 3.14
CA ILE A 310 12.25 -12.45 3.56
C ILE A 310 12.62 -12.67 5.02
N ALA A 311 11.65 -12.83 5.92
CA ALA A 311 11.92 -13.13 7.33
C ALA A 311 12.70 -14.45 7.47
N ILE A 312 12.25 -15.51 6.78
CA ILE A 312 12.94 -16.80 6.73
C ILE A 312 14.35 -16.65 6.14
N THR A 313 14.50 -15.89 5.05
CA THR A 313 15.79 -15.61 4.42
C THR A 313 16.78 -14.96 5.40
N LYS A 314 16.34 -13.91 6.08
CA LYS A 314 17.16 -13.18 7.06
C LYS A 314 17.56 -14.08 8.23
N PHE A 315 16.64 -14.92 8.70
CA PHE A 315 16.91 -15.89 9.75
C PHE A 315 18.05 -16.85 9.37
N TYR A 316 17.97 -17.51 8.20
CA TYR A 316 19.02 -18.41 7.74
C TYR A 316 20.33 -17.69 7.39
N ASN A 317 20.26 -16.47 6.86
CA ASN A 317 21.44 -15.63 6.60
C ASN A 317 22.21 -15.30 7.88
N ARG A 318 21.54 -14.96 8.98
CA ARG A 318 22.18 -14.74 10.30
C ARG A 318 22.81 -16.03 10.84
N ARG A 319 22.17 -17.17 10.66
CA ARG A 319 22.71 -18.48 11.03
C ARG A 319 23.81 -18.97 10.09
N LYS A 320 24.18 -18.17 9.07
CA LYS A 320 25.18 -18.49 8.04
C LYS A 320 24.84 -19.74 7.20
N ASP A 321 23.57 -20.18 7.20
CA ASP A 321 23.07 -21.20 6.28
C ASP A 321 22.68 -20.54 4.96
N TYR A 322 23.71 -20.10 4.22
CA TYR A 322 23.53 -19.32 3.00
C TYR A 322 22.81 -20.10 1.88
N HIS A 323 22.88 -21.41 1.86
CA HIS A 323 22.17 -22.22 0.86
C HIS A 323 20.65 -22.15 1.08
N LYS A 324 20.18 -22.28 2.32
CA LYS A 324 18.76 -22.08 2.63
C LYS A 324 18.36 -20.62 2.44
N ALA A 325 19.17 -19.68 2.85
CA ALA A 325 18.90 -18.27 2.61
C ALA A 325 18.73 -17.98 1.11
N LEU A 326 19.58 -18.57 0.22
CA LEU A 326 19.46 -18.44 -1.21
C LEU A 326 18.17 -19.06 -1.75
N TYR A 327 17.77 -20.20 -1.23
CA TYR A 327 16.49 -20.82 -1.63
C TYR A 327 15.29 -19.92 -1.33
N TYR A 328 15.24 -19.34 -0.12
CA TYR A 328 14.09 -18.54 0.31
C TYR A 328 14.08 -17.13 -0.27
N ILE A 329 15.24 -16.49 -0.53
CA ILE A 329 15.28 -15.20 -1.22
C ILE A 329 14.76 -15.32 -2.66
N ASN A 330 15.02 -16.43 -3.35
CA ASN A 330 14.44 -16.68 -4.67
C ASN A 330 12.92 -16.80 -4.63
N LYS A 331 12.32 -17.34 -3.53
CA LYS A 331 10.86 -17.34 -3.36
C LYS A 331 10.31 -15.92 -3.27
N ALA A 332 10.96 -15.05 -2.49
CA ALA A 332 10.55 -13.65 -2.36
C ALA A 332 10.69 -12.87 -3.69
N ILE A 333 11.80 -13.06 -4.41
CA ILE A 333 12.04 -12.42 -5.71
C ILE A 333 11.01 -12.88 -6.77
N ASN A 334 10.56 -14.13 -6.72
CA ASN A 334 9.55 -14.63 -7.65
C ASN A 334 8.16 -13.98 -7.41
N ILE A 335 7.91 -13.47 -6.21
CA ILE A 335 6.66 -12.77 -5.86
C ILE A 335 6.78 -11.29 -6.23
N ASP A 336 7.87 -10.64 -5.78
CA ASP A 336 8.17 -9.23 -6.03
C ASP A 336 9.57 -9.10 -6.67
N GLY A 337 9.60 -9.27 -8.00
CA GLY A 337 10.83 -9.23 -8.80
C GLY A 337 11.43 -7.84 -8.99
N ASP A 338 10.70 -6.79 -8.64
CA ASP A 338 11.16 -5.41 -8.77
C ASP A 338 11.63 -4.81 -7.44
N ASN A 339 11.65 -5.61 -6.37
CA ASN A 339 12.11 -5.18 -5.06
C ASN A 339 13.64 -5.07 -5.00
N VAL A 340 14.10 -3.86 -5.01
CA VAL A 340 15.53 -3.50 -4.97
C VAL A 340 16.27 -4.16 -3.79
N LYS A 341 15.65 -4.19 -2.60
CA LYS A 341 16.27 -4.74 -1.38
C LYS A 341 16.46 -6.25 -1.47
N TYR A 342 15.60 -6.96 -2.22
CA TYR A 342 15.70 -8.40 -2.39
C TYR A 342 16.87 -8.77 -3.29
N TRP A 343 17.07 -8.03 -4.37
CA TRP A 343 18.22 -8.22 -5.24
C TRP A 343 19.54 -7.90 -4.56
N LYS A 344 19.59 -6.83 -3.73
CA LYS A 344 20.78 -6.54 -2.91
C LYS A 344 21.09 -7.70 -1.95
N LEU A 345 20.07 -8.21 -1.24
CA LEU A 345 20.25 -9.35 -0.32
C LEU A 345 20.64 -10.64 -1.07
N TYR A 346 20.03 -10.91 -2.23
CA TYR A 346 20.40 -12.02 -3.11
C TYR A 346 21.88 -11.96 -3.50
N ALA A 347 22.34 -10.80 -3.93
CA ALA A 347 23.75 -10.59 -4.30
C ALA A 347 24.69 -10.84 -3.11
N GLN A 348 24.37 -10.31 -1.93
CA GLN A 348 25.16 -10.52 -0.72
C GLN A 348 25.24 -12.00 -0.33
N ILE A 349 24.12 -12.74 -0.39
CA ILE A 349 24.10 -14.18 -0.10
C ILE A 349 24.96 -14.95 -1.11
N ASN A 350 24.85 -14.68 -2.41
CA ASN A 350 25.64 -15.32 -3.44
C ASN A 350 27.15 -15.02 -3.27
N GLN A 351 27.49 -13.79 -2.89
CA GLN A 351 28.88 -13.43 -2.59
C GLN A 351 29.43 -14.22 -1.39
N ARG A 352 28.61 -14.50 -0.36
CA ARG A 352 29.00 -15.35 0.78
C ARG A 352 29.17 -16.83 0.38
N LEU A 353 28.42 -17.29 -0.60
CA LEU A 353 28.56 -18.64 -1.19
C LEU A 353 29.70 -18.74 -2.22
N ASN A 354 30.38 -17.64 -2.52
CA ASN A 354 31.36 -17.54 -3.59
C ASN A 354 30.77 -17.80 -5.00
N PHE A 355 29.48 -17.55 -5.18
CA PHE A 355 28.83 -17.56 -6.50
C PHE A 355 28.94 -16.16 -7.11
N ILE A 356 30.13 -15.87 -7.64
CA ILE A 356 30.56 -14.50 -7.96
C ILE A 356 29.75 -13.92 -9.13
N GLU A 357 29.47 -14.72 -10.17
CA GLU A 357 28.67 -14.30 -11.32
C GLU A 357 27.20 -13.98 -10.91
N GLU A 358 26.63 -14.81 -10.04
CA GLU A 358 25.27 -14.58 -9.54
C GLU A 358 25.21 -13.36 -8.62
N ALA A 359 26.26 -13.10 -7.86
CA ALA A 359 26.37 -11.89 -7.06
C ALA A 359 26.42 -10.63 -7.94
N GLU A 360 27.22 -10.65 -9.03
CA GLU A 360 27.25 -9.56 -10.02
C GLU A 360 25.87 -9.29 -10.59
N ARG A 361 25.20 -10.34 -11.06
CA ARG A 361 23.84 -10.25 -11.61
C ARG A 361 22.88 -9.60 -10.63
N GLY A 362 22.94 -9.97 -9.35
CA GLY A 362 22.10 -9.41 -8.31
C GLY A 362 22.38 -7.94 -8.03
N TYR A 363 23.64 -7.53 -7.91
CA TYR A 363 23.99 -6.11 -7.72
C TYR A 363 23.64 -5.28 -8.95
N LYS A 364 23.88 -5.79 -10.16
CA LYS A 364 23.48 -5.12 -11.40
C LYS A 364 21.98 -4.87 -11.43
N LYS A 365 21.16 -5.92 -11.16
CA LYS A 365 19.70 -5.77 -11.14
C LYS A 365 19.23 -4.79 -10.07
N ALA A 366 19.86 -4.75 -8.89
CA ALA A 366 19.56 -3.76 -7.85
C ALA A 366 19.82 -2.32 -8.32
N LEU A 367 20.94 -2.08 -9.03
CA LEU A 367 21.28 -0.77 -9.61
C LEU A 367 20.30 -0.40 -10.74
N ASP A 368 19.96 -1.34 -11.63
CA ASP A 368 19.01 -1.14 -12.74
C ASP A 368 17.60 -0.77 -12.21
N LEU A 369 17.25 -1.24 -11.01
CA LEU A 369 16.00 -0.91 -10.31
C LEU A 369 16.08 0.36 -9.44
N GLY A 370 17.20 1.09 -9.49
CA GLY A 370 17.33 2.39 -8.83
C GLY A 370 18.00 2.36 -7.44
N ASN A 371 18.68 1.28 -7.06
CA ASN A 371 19.54 1.33 -5.85
C ASN A 371 20.85 2.03 -6.17
N TYR A 372 20.91 3.32 -5.96
CA TYR A 372 22.14 4.09 -6.18
C TYR A 372 22.98 4.28 -4.92
N GLU A 373 22.78 3.48 -3.87
CA GLU A 373 23.63 3.52 -2.66
C GLU A 373 25.09 3.21 -2.98
N LEU A 374 26.02 4.01 -2.43
CA LEU A 374 27.47 3.85 -2.64
C LEU A 374 27.94 2.40 -2.38
N GLU A 375 27.47 1.80 -1.28
CA GLU A 375 27.80 0.43 -0.91
C GLU A 375 27.49 -0.59 -2.04
N THR A 376 26.37 -0.41 -2.76
CA THR A 376 25.99 -1.30 -3.85
C THR A 376 26.90 -1.15 -5.06
N TRP A 377 27.28 0.07 -5.40
CA TRP A 377 28.26 0.34 -6.46
C TRP A 377 29.63 -0.26 -6.14
N LEU A 378 30.11 -0.06 -4.91
CA LEU A 378 31.40 -0.59 -4.47
C LEU A 378 31.38 -2.13 -4.42
N ALA A 379 30.31 -2.73 -3.89
CA ALA A 379 30.16 -4.19 -3.82
C ALA A 379 30.16 -4.82 -5.22
N ARG A 380 29.45 -4.22 -6.17
CA ARG A 380 29.47 -4.67 -7.57
C ARG A 380 30.85 -4.55 -8.17
N ALA A 381 31.56 -3.43 -7.96
CA ALA A 381 32.91 -3.24 -8.44
C ALA A 381 33.86 -4.31 -7.89
N ASP A 382 33.77 -4.63 -6.59
CA ASP A 382 34.60 -5.67 -5.95
C ASP A 382 34.33 -7.07 -6.53
N VAL A 383 33.08 -7.35 -6.86
CA VAL A 383 32.68 -8.61 -7.52
C VAL A 383 33.24 -8.67 -8.94
N LEU A 384 33.14 -7.61 -9.73
CA LEU A 384 33.71 -7.52 -11.08
C LEU A 384 35.24 -7.64 -11.08
N ILE A 385 35.92 -7.03 -10.08
CA ILE A 385 37.35 -7.20 -9.90
C ILE A 385 37.71 -8.69 -9.65
N LYS A 386 36.93 -9.38 -8.82
CA LYS A 386 37.15 -10.82 -8.56
C LYS A 386 36.89 -11.70 -9.80
N LEU A 387 35.99 -11.30 -10.70
CA LEU A 387 35.77 -11.96 -11.98
C LEU A 387 36.89 -11.65 -13.00
N GLY A 388 37.73 -10.67 -12.74
CA GLY A 388 38.73 -10.18 -13.69
C GLY A 388 38.17 -9.21 -14.73
N GLU A 389 36.92 -8.76 -14.57
CA GLU A 389 36.23 -7.84 -15.48
C GLU A 389 36.58 -6.37 -15.10
N TYR A 390 37.84 -6.01 -15.26
CA TYR A 390 38.40 -4.73 -14.79
C TYR A 390 37.77 -3.53 -15.53
N GLU A 391 37.56 -3.61 -16.84
CA GLU A 391 36.96 -2.53 -17.63
C GLU A 391 35.50 -2.28 -17.21
N ALA A 392 34.73 -3.36 -16.99
CA ALA A 392 33.37 -3.24 -16.52
C ALA A 392 33.30 -2.65 -15.09
N SER A 393 34.26 -3.03 -14.23
CA SER A 393 34.39 -2.45 -12.88
C SER A 393 34.72 -0.97 -12.91
N ALA A 394 35.66 -0.56 -13.80
CA ALA A 394 36.01 0.84 -13.98
C ALA A 394 34.81 1.68 -14.43
N LEU A 395 34.04 1.20 -15.42
CA LEU A 395 32.84 1.88 -15.89
C LEU A 395 31.79 2.01 -14.78
N ASN A 396 31.56 0.95 -14.01
CA ASN A 396 30.66 0.97 -12.85
C ASN A 396 31.09 2.03 -11.81
N LEU A 397 32.39 2.15 -11.52
CA LEU A 397 32.91 3.13 -10.56
C LEU A 397 32.87 4.56 -11.11
N ILE A 398 33.07 4.77 -12.42
CA ILE A 398 32.94 6.07 -13.07
C ILE A 398 31.47 6.53 -12.97
N GLN A 399 30.50 5.65 -13.23
CA GLN A 399 29.08 5.98 -13.01
C GLN A 399 28.79 6.31 -11.56
N ALA A 400 29.34 5.53 -10.62
CA ALA A 400 29.20 5.84 -9.19
C ALA A 400 29.74 7.22 -8.81
N SER A 401 30.85 7.67 -9.44
CA SER A 401 31.45 8.98 -9.16
C SER A 401 30.58 10.16 -9.59
N GLU A 402 29.62 9.96 -10.50
CA GLU A 402 28.63 10.97 -10.83
C GLU A 402 27.67 11.27 -9.67
N PHE A 403 27.33 10.24 -8.88
CA PHE A 403 26.49 10.37 -7.69
C PHE A 403 27.28 10.68 -6.43
N TYR A 404 28.53 10.20 -6.36
CA TYR A 404 29.40 10.29 -5.20
C TYR A 404 30.78 10.86 -5.60
N PRO A 405 30.84 12.15 -5.98
CA PRO A 405 32.11 12.79 -6.30
C PRO A 405 32.99 12.83 -5.06
N GLU A 406 34.29 12.88 -5.29
CA GLU A 406 35.32 12.99 -4.24
C GLU A 406 35.29 11.88 -3.17
N THR A 407 34.99 10.64 -3.60
CA THR A 407 34.93 9.47 -2.73
C THR A 407 36.24 8.66 -2.80
N ALA A 408 36.96 8.60 -1.70
CA ALA A 408 38.25 7.94 -1.64
C ALA A 408 38.20 6.45 -2.02
N GLU A 409 37.16 5.73 -1.58
CA GLU A 409 36.96 4.29 -1.87
C GLU A 409 36.80 4.01 -3.38
N ILE A 410 36.21 4.93 -4.14
CA ILE A 410 36.12 4.85 -5.59
C ILE A 410 37.51 5.06 -6.21
N GLU A 411 38.22 6.10 -5.78
CA GLU A 411 39.53 6.46 -6.32
C GLU A 411 40.60 5.36 -6.10
N TYR A 412 40.62 4.71 -4.93
CA TYR A 412 41.53 3.60 -4.69
C TYR A 412 41.23 2.37 -5.57
N ARG A 413 39.98 2.05 -5.78
CA ARG A 413 39.58 0.95 -6.68
C ARG A 413 39.95 1.24 -8.11
N LEU A 414 39.64 2.46 -8.61
CA LEU A 414 40.06 2.89 -9.96
C LEU A 414 41.57 2.87 -10.11
N ALA A 415 42.31 3.30 -9.12
CA ALA A 415 43.79 3.23 -9.13
C ALA A 415 44.28 1.78 -9.31
N GLY A 416 43.74 0.84 -8.51
CA GLY A 416 44.10 -0.57 -8.60
C GLY A 416 43.75 -1.19 -9.94
N ILE A 417 42.58 -0.88 -10.46
CA ILE A 417 42.11 -1.34 -11.76
C ILE A 417 43.00 -0.83 -12.88
N TYR A 418 43.29 0.48 -12.95
CA TYR A 418 44.10 1.03 -14.01
C TYR A 418 45.57 0.59 -13.97
N PHE A 419 46.13 0.36 -12.78
CA PHE A 419 47.45 -0.27 -12.68
C PHE A 419 47.44 -1.72 -13.18
N THR A 420 46.36 -2.46 -12.92
CA THR A 420 46.19 -3.85 -13.42
C THR A 420 46.05 -3.88 -14.94
N LEU A 421 45.40 -2.91 -15.53
CA LEU A 421 45.24 -2.72 -16.98
C LEU A 421 46.50 -2.12 -17.64
N LEU A 422 47.58 -1.89 -16.87
CA LEU A 422 48.84 -1.26 -17.33
C LEU A 422 48.68 0.20 -17.78
N GLU A 423 47.58 0.86 -17.43
CA GLU A 423 47.32 2.28 -17.66
C GLU A 423 47.91 3.13 -16.52
N ASN A 424 49.23 3.13 -16.41
CA ASN A 424 49.95 3.66 -15.25
C ASN A 424 49.68 5.14 -14.98
N GLU A 425 49.45 5.97 -15.97
CA GLU A 425 49.15 7.40 -15.80
C GLU A 425 47.82 7.60 -15.08
N LYS A 426 46.74 6.91 -15.53
CA LYS A 426 45.46 6.95 -14.88
C LYS A 426 45.53 6.36 -13.46
N GLY A 427 46.21 5.23 -13.30
CA GLY A 427 46.45 4.62 -11.98
C GLY A 427 47.08 5.56 -10.98
N GLN A 428 48.12 6.29 -11.42
CA GLN A 428 48.80 7.31 -10.59
C GLN A 428 47.88 8.49 -10.25
N TYR A 429 47.07 8.94 -11.22
CA TYR A 429 46.11 10.02 -11.03
C TYR A 429 45.10 9.66 -9.93
N HIS A 430 44.43 8.55 -10.07
CA HIS A 430 43.43 8.09 -9.09
C HIS A 430 44.03 7.76 -7.73
N LEU A 431 45.24 7.17 -7.70
CA LEU A 431 45.92 6.92 -6.42
C LEU A 431 46.24 8.22 -5.66
N LYS A 432 46.68 9.27 -6.36
CA LYS A 432 46.96 10.56 -5.72
C LYS A 432 45.69 11.21 -5.20
N ASN A 433 44.60 11.15 -5.96
CA ASN A 433 43.28 11.66 -5.53
C ASN A 433 42.79 10.91 -4.28
N GLY A 434 42.84 9.58 -4.27
CA GLY A 434 42.46 8.79 -3.11
C GLY A 434 43.26 9.12 -1.85
N LEU A 435 44.59 9.28 -2.01
CA LEU A 435 45.46 9.68 -0.90
C LEU A 435 45.19 11.09 -0.39
N LEU A 436 44.77 12.01 -1.27
CA LEU A 436 44.38 13.38 -0.90
C LEU A 436 43.04 13.43 -0.19
N LEU A 437 42.07 12.63 -0.62
CA LEU A 437 40.76 12.59 -0.05
C LEU A 437 40.71 11.90 1.33
N ASN A 438 41.23 10.70 1.41
CA ASN A 438 41.35 9.99 2.69
C ASN A 438 42.45 8.91 2.61
N PHE A 439 43.50 9.13 3.37
CA PHE A 439 44.65 8.23 3.43
C PHE A 439 44.30 6.86 4.07
N GLU A 440 43.34 6.80 4.97
CA GLU A 440 43.02 5.59 5.74
C GLU A 440 42.48 4.44 4.86
N PHE A 441 41.99 4.74 3.65
CA PHE A 441 41.49 3.74 2.71
C PHE A 441 42.58 3.08 1.84
N ASP A 442 43.89 3.31 2.11
CA ASP A 442 44.97 2.68 1.34
C ASP A 442 44.98 1.14 1.45
N PHE A 443 44.35 0.57 2.48
CA PHE A 443 44.13 -0.86 2.66
C PHE A 443 43.35 -1.51 1.52
N ILE A 444 42.46 -0.76 0.80
CA ILE A 444 41.71 -1.26 -0.33
C ILE A 444 42.63 -1.82 -1.41
N LEU A 445 43.78 -1.16 -1.66
CA LEU A 445 44.75 -1.67 -2.62
C LEU A 445 45.40 -2.97 -2.13
N GLN A 446 45.60 -3.12 -0.82
CA GLN A 446 46.19 -4.33 -0.27
C GLN A 446 45.24 -5.51 -0.33
N GLU A 447 43.93 -5.26 -0.10
CA GLU A 447 42.91 -6.30 -0.10
C GLU A 447 42.51 -6.74 -1.53
N LEU A 448 42.29 -5.79 -2.42
CA LEU A 448 41.78 -6.07 -3.77
C LEU A 448 42.90 -6.28 -4.82
N PHE A 449 44.04 -5.64 -4.65
CA PHE A 449 45.15 -5.63 -5.59
C PHE A 449 46.50 -5.86 -4.92
N PRO A 450 46.74 -6.98 -4.24
CA PRO A 450 47.94 -7.21 -3.44
C PRO A 450 49.24 -7.07 -4.25
N LEU A 451 49.28 -7.54 -5.49
CA LEU A 451 50.46 -7.42 -6.36
C LEU A 451 50.74 -5.96 -6.73
N ILE A 452 49.71 -5.15 -6.94
CA ILE A 452 49.84 -3.71 -7.25
C ILE A 452 50.30 -2.94 -6.01
N SER A 453 49.78 -3.27 -4.84
CA SER A 453 50.14 -2.61 -3.57
C SER A 453 51.63 -2.81 -3.22
N GLU A 454 52.22 -3.93 -3.67
CA GLU A 454 53.61 -4.24 -3.47
C GLU A 454 54.57 -3.63 -4.52
N HIS A 455 54.01 -3.13 -5.63
CA HIS A 455 54.78 -2.57 -6.70
C HIS A 455 55.57 -1.33 -6.25
N GLN A 456 56.87 -1.25 -6.57
CA GLN A 456 57.81 -0.22 -6.11
C GLN A 456 57.32 1.21 -6.35
N MET A 457 56.69 1.46 -7.50
CA MET A 457 56.14 2.77 -7.88
C MET A 457 54.99 3.17 -6.95
N VAL A 458 54.06 2.25 -6.69
CA VAL A 458 52.87 2.49 -5.83
C VAL A 458 53.32 2.78 -4.39
N ARG A 459 54.21 1.94 -3.84
CA ARG A 459 54.83 2.16 -2.51
C ARG A 459 55.48 3.51 -2.39
N LYS A 460 56.22 3.95 -3.43
CA LYS A 460 56.87 5.27 -3.47
C LYS A 460 55.86 6.41 -3.42
N ILE A 461 54.76 6.31 -4.16
CA ILE A 461 53.70 7.33 -4.15
C ILE A 461 53.08 7.42 -2.75
N ILE A 462 52.69 6.30 -2.17
CA ILE A 462 52.07 6.23 -0.84
C ILE A 462 53.02 6.79 0.22
N SER A 463 54.33 6.42 0.19
CA SER A 463 55.31 6.90 1.14
C SER A 463 55.60 8.40 1.06
N ASN A 464 55.56 8.96 -0.16
CA ASN A 464 55.76 10.39 -0.36
C ASN A 464 54.58 11.20 0.17
N SER A 465 53.33 10.74 -0.06
CA SER A 465 52.13 11.39 0.48
C SER A 465 52.07 11.36 2.00
N LYS A 466 52.53 10.26 2.64
CA LYS A 466 52.66 10.20 4.11
C LYS A 466 53.65 11.23 4.70
N LYS A 467 54.64 11.70 3.91
CA LYS A 467 55.61 12.69 4.36
C LYS A 467 55.14 14.13 4.21
N THR A 468 54.20 14.37 3.28
CA THR A 468 53.63 15.70 3.02
C THR A 468 52.41 16.02 3.88
N SER A 469 51.79 15.01 4.53
CA SER A 469 50.64 15.15 5.44
C SER A 469 51.04 15.24 6.93
N LYS A 470 52.34 15.19 7.24
CA LYS A 470 52.96 15.51 8.54
C LYS A 470 53.56 16.91 8.51
#